data_37077bf162b1eabce6e55fb09baf3f03
#
_entry.id   37077bf162b1eabce6e55fb09baf3f03
#
_cell.length_a   1.000
_cell.length_b   1.000
_cell.length_c   1.000
_cell.angle_alpha   90.00
_cell.angle_beta   90.00
_cell.angle_gamma   90.00
#
_symmetry.space_group_name_H-M   'P 1'
#
loop_
_entity.id
_entity.type
_entity.pdbx_description
1 polymer ?
#
loop_
_entity_poly.entity_id
_entity_poly.type
_entity_poly.pdbx_seq_one_letter_code
_entity_poly.pdbx_strand_id
1 'polypeptide(L)'
;MSNFLAIDQGTTSSRAIVFNSKLNAITDSQQEYSLSYPNDGWVEADPADILNTVTDTVSDVLKKENAITACGITNQRESTVVWSRETGEPIYPAIIWQD
;
A
#
# COMPACT_ATOMS: atom_id res chain seq x y z
N MET A 1 3.70 -6.94 25.17
CA MET A 1 2.85 -7.70 24.23
C MET A 1 3.32 -7.50 22.80
N SER A 2 3.33 -8.59 22.03
CA SER A 2 3.81 -8.52 20.64
C SER A 2 2.65 -8.28 19.69
N ASN A 3 2.69 -7.16 18.99
CA ASN A 3 1.75 -6.86 17.93
C ASN A 3 2.49 -6.84 16.59
N PHE A 4 1.78 -7.18 15.53
CA PHE A 4 2.33 -7.28 14.19
C PHE A 4 1.55 -6.37 13.26
N LEU A 5 2.28 -5.61 12.44
CA LEU A 5 1.68 -4.77 11.42
C LEU A 5 1.71 -5.51 10.08
N ALA A 6 0.56 -5.61 9.43
CA ALA A 6 0.46 -6.11 8.06
C ALA A 6 0.08 -4.96 7.14
N ILE A 7 0.82 -4.80 6.05
CA ILE A 7 0.53 -3.81 5.02
C ILE A 7 0.12 -4.57 3.77
N ASP A 8 -1.12 -4.36 3.34
CA ASP A 8 -1.66 -4.97 2.12
C ASP A 8 -1.82 -3.88 1.07
N GLN A 9 -0.89 -3.84 0.14
CA GLN A 9 -0.94 -2.90 -0.98
C GLN A 9 -1.65 -3.61 -2.14
N GLY A 10 -2.97 -3.42 -2.24
CA GLY A 10 -3.80 -4.07 -3.26
C GLY A 10 -3.89 -3.29 -4.57
N THR A 11 -4.75 -3.77 -5.46
CA THR A 11 -4.90 -3.19 -6.81
C THR A 11 -5.59 -1.82 -6.79
N THR A 12 -6.57 -1.64 -5.91
CA THR A 12 -7.36 -0.40 -5.85
C THR A 12 -7.30 0.30 -4.51
N SER A 13 -6.68 -0.31 -3.51
CA SER A 13 -6.59 0.26 -2.17
C SER A 13 -5.38 -0.29 -1.44
N SER A 14 -4.96 0.44 -0.41
CA SER A 14 -3.98 -0.03 0.56
C SER A 14 -4.67 -0.20 1.91
N ARG A 15 -4.25 -1.20 2.66
CA ARG A 15 -4.79 -1.51 3.98
C ARG A 15 -3.66 -1.80 4.95
N ALA A 16 -3.76 -1.23 6.15
CA ALA A 16 -2.86 -1.55 7.25
C ALA A 16 -3.67 -2.20 8.36
N ILE A 17 -3.17 -3.30 8.91
CA ILE A 17 -3.86 -4.06 9.95
C ILE A 17 -2.87 -4.33 11.06
N VAL A 18 -3.27 -4.14 12.31
CA VAL A 18 -2.49 -4.58 13.46
C VAL A 18 -3.12 -5.82 14.05
N PHE A 19 -2.33 -6.87 14.16
CA PHE A 19 -2.71 -8.14 14.79
C PHE A 19 -2.02 -8.28 16.13
N ASN A 20 -2.70 -8.90 17.09
CA ASN A 20 -2.06 -9.26 18.37
C ASN A 20 -1.32 -10.62 18.23
N SER A 21 -0.71 -11.07 19.33
CA SER A 21 0.05 -12.33 19.32
C SER A 21 -0.80 -13.56 19.05
N LYS A 22 -2.11 -13.47 19.19
CA LYS A 22 -3.07 -14.54 18.86
C LYS A 22 -3.58 -14.44 17.44
N LEU A 23 -3.04 -13.50 16.64
CA LEU A 23 -3.42 -13.24 15.26
C LEU A 23 -4.86 -12.73 15.10
N ASN A 24 -5.38 -12.07 16.13
CA ASN A 24 -6.64 -11.34 16.01
C ASN A 24 -6.34 -9.91 15.52
N ALA A 25 -7.12 -9.45 14.54
CA ALA A 25 -7.03 -8.07 14.06
C ALA A 25 -7.61 -7.13 15.12
N ILE A 26 -6.79 -6.20 15.62
CA ILE A 26 -7.20 -5.28 16.68
C ILE A 26 -7.49 -3.87 16.19
N THR A 27 -6.92 -3.48 15.06
CA THR A 27 -7.27 -2.23 14.38
C THR A 27 -6.85 -2.33 12.92
N ASP A 28 -7.56 -1.59 12.06
CA ASP A 28 -7.18 -1.51 10.65
C ASP A 28 -7.57 -0.15 10.07
N SER A 29 -6.97 0.17 8.93
CA SER A 29 -7.28 1.35 8.13
C SER A 29 -7.10 0.99 6.67
N GLN A 30 -8.01 1.48 5.83
CA GLN A 30 -8.00 1.22 4.39
C GLN A 30 -8.25 2.51 3.64
N GLN A 31 -7.53 2.72 2.54
CA GLN A 31 -7.69 3.90 1.70
C GLN A 31 -7.57 3.50 0.24
N GLU A 32 -8.54 3.95 -0.56
CA GLU A 32 -8.56 3.69 -1.99
C GLU A 32 -7.68 4.69 -2.75
N TYR A 33 -7.20 4.29 -3.92
CA TYR A 33 -6.57 5.18 -4.88
C TYR A 33 -7.17 4.93 -6.25
N SER A 34 -7.05 5.93 -7.14
CA SER A 34 -7.68 5.88 -8.45
C SER A 34 -6.78 5.18 -9.46
N LEU A 35 -7.41 4.39 -10.32
CA LEU A 35 -6.77 3.87 -11.53
C LEU A 35 -7.15 4.78 -12.70
N SER A 36 -6.30 4.86 -13.71
CA SER A 36 -6.58 5.56 -14.94
C SER A 36 -6.51 4.62 -16.13
N TYR A 37 -7.27 4.94 -17.16
CA TYR A 37 -7.43 4.11 -18.37
C TYR A 37 -7.16 4.99 -19.58
N PRO A 38 -5.88 5.36 -19.85
CA PRO A 38 -5.57 6.31 -20.92
C PRO A 38 -5.90 5.78 -22.33
N ASN A 39 -5.89 4.47 -22.51
CA ASN A 39 -6.24 3.81 -23.77
C ASN A 39 -6.92 2.49 -23.45
N ASP A 40 -7.62 1.93 -24.44
CA ASP A 40 -8.26 0.62 -24.28
C ASP A 40 -7.23 -0.43 -23.87
N GLY A 41 -7.53 -1.15 -22.80
CA GLY A 41 -6.67 -2.20 -22.25
C GLY A 41 -5.51 -1.71 -21.41
N TRP A 42 -5.29 -0.39 -21.32
CA TRP A 42 -4.24 0.18 -20.48
C TRP A 42 -4.79 0.51 -19.10
N VAL A 43 -4.07 0.07 -18.07
CA VAL A 43 -4.42 0.38 -16.67
C VAL A 43 -3.20 0.95 -15.97
N GLU A 44 -3.33 2.17 -15.46
CA GLU A 44 -2.23 2.89 -14.81
C GLU A 44 -2.68 3.46 -13.47
N ALA A 45 -1.70 3.70 -12.59
CA ALA A 45 -1.92 4.40 -11.32
C ALA A 45 -0.73 5.32 -11.05
N ASP A 46 -0.98 6.39 -10.29
CA ASP A 46 0.09 7.27 -9.83
C ASP A 46 0.82 6.59 -8.65
N PRO A 47 2.12 6.28 -8.78
CA PRO A 47 2.88 5.67 -7.68
C PRO A 47 2.88 6.51 -6.40
N ALA A 48 2.83 7.84 -6.51
CA ALA A 48 2.75 8.71 -5.34
C ALA A 48 1.44 8.52 -4.59
N ASP A 49 0.32 8.34 -5.29
CA ASP A 49 -0.98 8.04 -4.66
C ASP A 49 -0.95 6.70 -3.93
N ILE A 50 -0.35 5.69 -4.56
CA ILE A 50 -0.21 4.37 -3.93
C ILE A 50 0.60 4.50 -2.64
N LEU A 51 1.75 5.16 -2.69
CA LEU A 51 2.60 5.35 -1.52
C LEU A 51 1.88 6.14 -0.42
N ASN A 52 1.16 7.20 -0.80
CA ASN A 52 0.41 8.01 0.16
C ASN A 52 -0.66 7.18 0.88
N THR A 53 -1.36 6.29 0.19
CA THR A 53 -2.35 5.42 0.84
C THR A 53 -1.69 4.47 1.84
N VAL A 54 -0.50 3.97 1.53
CA VAL A 54 0.25 3.12 2.46
C VAL A 54 0.66 3.92 3.70
N THR A 55 1.27 5.10 3.52
CA THR A 55 1.72 5.91 4.65
C THR A 55 0.56 6.40 5.51
N ASP A 56 -0.56 6.79 4.90
CA ASP A 56 -1.73 7.26 5.63
C ASP A 56 -2.38 6.14 6.45
N THR A 57 -2.55 4.95 5.87
CA THR A 57 -3.17 3.82 6.58
C THR A 57 -2.27 3.31 7.71
N VAL A 58 -0.96 3.25 7.50
CA VAL A 58 -0.01 2.89 8.55
C VAL A 58 -0.04 3.91 9.67
N SER A 59 -0.02 5.20 9.34
CA SER A 59 -0.11 6.26 10.33
C SER A 59 -1.38 6.17 11.17
N ASP A 60 -2.52 5.88 10.54
CA ASP A 60 -3.79 5.74 11.23
C ASP A 60 -3.77 4.62 12.27
N VAL A 61 -3.28 3.44 11.90
CA VAL A 61 -3.26 2.31 12.84
C VAL A 61 -2.22 2.50 13.94
N LEU A 62 -1.08 3.15 13.64
CA LEU A 62 -0.05 3.41 14.65
C LEU A 62 -0.46 4.45 15.68
N LYS A 63 -1.41 5.32 15.37
CA LYS A 63 -1.99 6.22 16.37
C LYS A 63 -2.80 5.48 17.43
N LYS A 64 -3.37 4.34 17.05
CA LYS A 64 -4.22 3.53 17.93
C LYS A 64 -3.42 2.45 18.65
N GLU A 65 -2.43 1.88 17.97
CA GLU A 65 -1.63 0.79 18.50
C GLU A 65 -0.22 0.87 17.94
N ASN A 66 0.75 1.26 18.79
CA ASN A 66 2.12 1.52 18.34
C ASN A 66 3.15 0.54 18.87
N ALA A 67 2.74 -0.47 19.64
CA ALA A 67 3.66 -1.48 20.18
C ALA A 67 3.90 -2.59 19.15
N ILE A 68 4.54 -2.24 18.03
CA ILE A 68 4.75 -3.13 16.88
C ILE A 68 6.13 -3.77 16.97
N THR A 69 6.20 -5.10 16.88
CA THR A 69 7.47 -5.84 16.93
C THR A 69 7.91 -6.37 15.56
N ALA A 70 6.99 -6.50 14.62
CA ALA A 70 7.32 -6.98 13.28
C ALA A 70 6.30 -6.44 12.27
N CYS A 71 6.73 -6.36 11.01
CA CYS A 71 5.90 -5.87 9.92
C CYS A 71 6.04 -6.80 8.72
N GLY A 72 4.91 -7.17 8.13
CA GLY A 72 4.85 -7.90 6.87
C GLY A 72 4.19 -7.04 5.81
N ILE A 73 4.64 -7.18 4.57
CA ILE A 73 4.11 -6.42 3.44
C ILE A 73 3.71 -7.38 2.34
N THR A 74 2.50 -7.21 1.81
CA THR A 74 2.08 -7.85 0.57
C THR A 74 1.73 -6.77 -0.45
N ASN A 75 1.98 -7.05 -1.72
CA ASN A 75 1.83 -6.08 -2.80
C ASN A 75 1.00 -6.64 -3.94
N GLN A 76 0.65 -5.77 -4.89
CA GLN A 76 0.08 -6.23 -6.15
C GLN A 76 1.21 -6.73 -7.06
N ARG A 77 1.17 -8.02 -7.38
CA ARG A 77 2.19 -8.63 -8.22
C ARG A 77 2.01 -8.22 -9.68
N GLU A 78 3.09 -8.33 -10.46
CA GLU A 78 3.09 -8.10 -11.91
C GLU A 78 2.69 -6.68 -12.31
N SER A 79 2.81 -5.73 -11.38
CA SER A 79 2.69 -4.31 -11.68
C SER A 79 4.08 -3.70 -11.70
N THR A 80 4.28 -2.70 -12.56
CA THR A 80 5.60 -2.13 -12.82
C THR A 80 5.62 -0.64 -12.50
N VAL A 81 6.63 -0.22 -11.73
CA VAL A 81 6.89 1.19 -11.42
C VAL A 81 8.31 1.51 -11.85
N VAL A 82 8.47 2.62 -12.58
CA VAL A 82 9.80 3.13 -12.98
C VAL A 82 10.01 4.49 -12.33
N TRP A 83 11.14 4.64 -11.64
CA TRP A 83 11.45 5.90 -10.96
C TRP A 83 12.89 6.31 -11.18
N SER A 84 13.19 7.60 -10.95
CA SER A 84 14.54 8.12 -11.03
C SER A 84 15.34 7.67 -9.80
N ARG A 85 16.48 7.03 -10.04
CA ARG A 85 17.40 6.64 -8.96
C ARG A 85 17.92 7.86 -8.19
N GLU A 86 18.13 8.97 -8.89
CA GLU A 86 18.68 10.18 -8.27
C GLU A 86 17.68 10.92 -7.41
N THR A 87 16.45 11.04 -7.87
CA THR A 87 15.42 11.86 -7.18
C THR A 87 14.42 11.05 -6.40
N GLY A 88 14.26 9.77 -6.70
CA GLY A 88 13.18 8.94 -6.14
C GLY A 88 11.84 9.20 -6.77
N GLU A 89 11.74 10.12 -7.73
CA GLU A 89 10.48 10.48 -8.35
C GLU A 89 10.08 9.48 -9.43
N PRO A 90 8.77 9.11 -9.50
CA PRO A 90 8.28 8.30 -10.61
C PRO A 90 8.45 9.04 -11.92
N ILE A 91 8.90 8.35 -12.97
CA ILE A 91 9.05 8.92 -14.30
C ILE A 91 7.93 8.52 -15.24
N TYR A 92 7.07 7.60 -14.81
CA TYR A 92 5.90 7.15 -15.54
C TYR A 92 4.87 6.62 -14.55
N PRO A 93 3.55 6.72 -14.84
CA PRO A 93 2.55 6.08 -13.99
C PRO A 93 2.79 4.57 -13.87
N ALA A 94 2.42 3.99 -12.75
CA ALA A 94 2.55 2.55 -12.56
C ALA A 94 1.68 1.81 -13.57
N ILE A 95 2.26 0.80 -14.22
CA ILE A 95 1.54 -0.08 -15.15
C ILE A 95 0.97 -1.22 -14.31
N ILE A 96 -0.34 -1.27 -14.22
CA ILE A 96 -1.04 -2.22 -13.35
C ILE A 96 -1.22 -3.55 -14.08
N TRP A 97 -1.19 -4.64 -13.33
CA TRP A 97 -1.25 -6.00 -13.86
C TRP A 97 -2.48 -6.26 -14.75
N GLN A 98 -3.54 -5.47 -14.57
CA GLN A 98 -4.74 -5.54 -15.40
C GLN A 98 -4.57 -4.89 -16.79
N ASP A 99 -3.45 -4.19 -16.99
CA ASP A 99 -3.15 -3.46 -18.24
C ASP A 99 -3.14 -4.39 -19.47
#